data_5c49f876169e6a6029499a79ca2771ad
#
_entry.id   5c49f876169e6a6029499a79ca2771ad
#
_cell.length_a   1.000
_cell.length_b   1.000
_cell.length_c   1.000
_cell.angle_alpha   90.00
_cell.angle_beta   90.00
_cell.angle_gamma   90.00
#
_symmetry.space_group_name_H-M   'P 1'
#
loop_
_entity.id
_entity.type
_entity.pdbx_description
1 polymer ?
#
loop_
_entity_poly.entity_id
_entity_poly.type
_entity_poly.pdbx_seq_one_letter_code
_entity_poly.pdbx_strand_id
1 'polypeptide(L)'
;MQATFDHMVRRAWLGILLIVTAVACSDGVSTGTESNQQRIAAVREWSSSLEWEDCAGGLECTTFEVPYDYENPSIGTFRLPVTRRLANNLSERIGTLLINPGGPGAAALDYVAYADQIFSNSIVDRFDIVAWDPRGVGQSDPHIDCVDSMDDYFGLDPSPDDESETQLLTSGAEVFATACMTRSGEFLPYVSTMNTASDMDVLRRALNEEQISYLGFSYGTSLGATWATLFPETVRAAVLDAAVDPTKGYVDGLLLQAGGFESSLNTFLTKCNTSQCSFMKIGESAEDAFDRILLSLDQNPIANENDRTFTNQGVAQTGIAGALYGDYQWPQLESALSAADLGDGQPLLILFDEYFSRDSSGLTDDSLDAYFGISCLDR
;
A
#
# COMPACT_ATOMS: atom_id res chain seq x y z
N MET A 1 -34.90 -9.41 13.01
CA MET A 1 -34.43 -8.13 12.45
C MET A 1 -33.43 -7.41 13.37
N GLN A 2 -33.54 -7.46 14.68
CA GLN A 2 -32.57 -6.91 15.64
C GLN A 2 -31.27 -7.75 15.72
N ALA A 3 -31.37 -9.07 15.70
CA ALA A 3 -30.21 -9.98 15.73
C ALA A 3 -29.31 -9.88 14.47
N THR A 4 -29.92 -9.61 13.32
CA THR A 4 -29.14 -9.36 12.05
C THR A 4 -28.43 -8.01 12.04
N PHE A 5 -28.96 -7.03 12.73
CA PHE A 5 -28.35 -5.71 12.88
C PHE A 5 -27.13 -5.75 13.84
N ASP A 6 -27.25 -6.49 14.94
CA ASP A 6 -26.15 -6.70 15.90
C ASP A 6 -24.99 -7.52 15.28
N HIS A 7 -25.28 -8.53 14.44
CA HIS A 7 -24.24 -9.24 13.70
C HIS A 7 -23.54 -8.37 12.64
N MET A 8 -24.28 -7.51 11.93
CA MET A 8 -23.70 -6.59 10.96
C MET A 8 -22.80 -5.53 11.62
N VAL A 9 -23.17 -5.05 12.81
CA VAL A 9 -22.35 -4.09 13.55
C VAL A 9 -21.07 -4.72 14.10
N ARG A 10 -21.12 -5.99 14.54
CA ARG A 10 -19.92 -6.70 15.07
C ARG A 10 -18.89 -7.04 13.99
N ARG A 11 -19.30 -7.27 12.72
CA ARG A 11 -18.40 -7.58 11.60
C ARG A 11 -17.81 -6.35 10.90
N ALA A 12 -18.36 -5.17 11.11
CA ALA A 12 -17.81 -3.90 10.62
C ALA A 12 -16.40 -3.56 11.17
N TRP A 13 -15.86 -4.41 12.03
CA TRP A 13 -14.61 -4.18 12.76
C TRP A 13 -13.34 -4.39 11.93
N LEU A 14 -13.37 -5.18 10.85
CA LEU A 14 -12.25 -5.21 9.89
C LEU A 14 -12.03 -3.85 9.19
N GLY A 15 -13.05 -2.98 9.17
CA GLY A 15 -12.96 -1.61 8.67
C GLY A 15 -12.32 -0.62 9.64
N ILE A 16 -12.26 -0.93 10.94
CA ILE A 16 -11.80 0.02 11.96
C ILE A 16 -10.28 0.11 12.00
N LEU A 17 -9.54 -0.96 11.67
CA LEU A 17 -8.08 -0.90 11.55
C LEU A 17 -7.62 0.20 10.57
N LEU A 18 -8.44 0.48 9.56
CA LEU A 18 -8.20 1.54 8.58
C LEU A 18 -8.75 2.93 9.02
N ILE A 19 -9.66 3.00 10.00
CA ILE A 19 -10.32 4.25 10.41
C ILE A 19 -9.50 5.04 11.43
N VAL A 20 -8.74 4.37 12.29
CA VAL A 20 -7.94 5.04 13.33
C VAL A 20 -6.81 5.90 12.75
N THR A 21 -6.36 5.58 11.53
CA THR A 21 -5.39 6.42 10.80
C THR A 21 -5.93 7.81 10.41
N ALA A 22 -7.25 8.03 10.51
CA ALA A 22 -7.88 9.30 10.12
C ALA A 22 -7.63 10.47 11.10
N VAL A 23 -7.17 10.19 12.32
CA VAL A 23 -7.00 11.22 13.37
C VAL A 23 -5.67 11.97 13.24
N ALA A 24 -4.67 11.39 12.55
CA ALA A 24 -3.33 11.97 12.44
C ALA A 24 -3.17 13.03 11.32
N CYS A 25 -4.16 13.20 10.44
CA CYS A 25 -4.06 14.10 9.29
C CYS A 25 -4.94 15.33 9.45
N SER A 26 -4.36 16.54 9.50
CA SER A 26 -5.09 17.81 9.60
C SER A 26 -5.47 18.36 8.22
N ASP A 27 -6.66 18.94 8.10
CA ASP A 27 -7.23 19.52 6.88
C ASP A 27 -6.39 20.66 6.29
N GLY A 28 -6.12 20.62 5.00
CA GLY A 28 -5.54 21.74 4.29
C GLY A 28 -5.21 21.50 2.82
N VAL A 29 -6.17 21.58 1.92
CA VAL A 29 -5.87 21.77 0.48
C VAL A 29 -6.89 22.72 -0.17
N SER A 30 -6.37 23.80 -0.77
CA SER A 30 -7.09 24.65 -1.72
C SER A 30 -6.62 24.30 -3.15
N THR A 31 -7.52 23.87 -4.02
CA THR A 31 -7.22 23.57 -5.43
C THR A 31 -7.92 24.55 -6.35
N GLY A 32 -7.15 25.38 -7.07
CA GLY A 32 -7.63 26.21 -8.17
C GLY A 32 -7.03 25.80 -9.50
N THR A 33 -7.77 25.92 -10.60
CA THR A 33 -7.31 25.64 -11.97
C THR A 33 -6.09 26.47 -12.38
N GLU A 34 -5.92 27.67 -11.84
CA GLU A 34 -4.76 28.54 -12.07
C GLU A 34 -3.47 27.95 -11.44
N SER A 35 -3.56 27.31 -10.27
CA SER A 35 -2.41 26.69 -9.62
C SER A 35 -1.90 25.47 -10.42
N ASN A 36 -2.78 24.71 -11.04
CA ASN A 36 -2.38 23.57 -11.87
C ASN A 36 -1.64 24.00 -13.15
N GLN A 37 -2.02 25.10 -13.78
CA GLN A 37 -1.32 25.61 -14.96
C GLN A 37 0.09 26.11 -14.63
N GLN A 38 0.26 26.79 -13.48
CA GLN A 38 1.58 27.23 -13.01
C GLN A 38 2.48 26.04 -12.70
N ARG A 39 1.96 25.03 -11.99
CA ARG A 39 2.66 23.78 -11.71
C ARG A 39 3.11 23.08 -13.00
N ILE A 40 2.20 22.87 -13.97
CA ILE A 40 2.52 22.22 -15.24
C ILE A 40 3.64 22.98 -15.98
N ALA A 41 3.61 24.32 -15.97
CA ALA A 41 4.66 25.14 -16.57
C ALA A 41 6.01 24.89 -15.86
N ALA A 42 6.05 24.91 -14.54
CA ALA A 42 7.26 24.65 -13.75
C ALA A 42 7.81 23.22 -13.97
N VAL A 43 6.94 22.22 -14.03
CA VAL A 43 7.34 20.83 -14.38
C VAL A 43 7.98 20.76 -15.75
N ARG A 44 7.45 21.48 -16.74
CA ARG A 44 8.00 21.49 -18.12
C ARG A 44 9.36 22.20 -18.21
N GLU A 45 9.67 23.11 -17.32
CA GLU A 45 10.99 23.76 -17.23
C GLU A 45 12.06 22.85 -16.62
N TRP A 46 11.66 21.87 -15.79
CA TRP A 46 12.59 20.91 -15.20
C TRP A 46 12.98 19.84 -16.22
N SER A 47 14.26 19.46 -16.25
CA SER A 47 14.79 18.40 -17.09
C SER A 47 15.71 17.49 -16.29
N SER A 48 15.63 16.21 -16.56
CA SER A 48 16.53 15.19 -16.03
C SER A 48 17.05 14.32 -17.18
N SER A 49 18.24 13.77 -17.03
CA SER A 49 18.83 12.83 -17.99
C SER A 49 18.91 11.45 -17.36
N LEU A 50 18.84 10.40 -18.19
CA LEU A 50 18.98 9.02 -17.78
C LEU A 50 20.30 8.46 -18.33
N GLU A 51 21.16 8.04 -17.43
CA GLU A 51 22.38 7.31 -17.77
C GLU A 51 22.17 5.85 -17.36
N TRP A 52 21.97 4.98 -18.36
CA TRP A 52 21.62 3.59 -18.14
C TRP A 52 22.85 2.74 -17.90
N GLU A 53 22.78 1.87 -16.90
CA GLU A 53 23.77 0.85 -16.57
C GLU A 53 23.13 -0.53 -16.59
N ASP A 54 23.90 -1.55 -17.04
CA ASP A 54 23.45 -2.93 -16.91
C ASP A 54 23.31 -3.30 -15.43
N CYS A 55 22.16 -3.82 -15.05
CA CYS A 55 21.93 -4.41 -13.74
C CYS A 55 21.51 -5.87 -13.86
N ALA A 56 21.29 -6.57 -12.74
CA ALA A 56 21.08 -8.01 -12.74
C ALA A 56 19.93 -8.45 -13.65
N GLY A 57 20.03 -9.65 -14.24
CA GLY A 57 18.94 -10.27 -15.00
C GLY A 57 18.70 -9.74 -16.40
N GLY A 58 19.64 -8.99 -17.00
CA GLY A 58 19.47 -8.38 -18.33
C GLY A 58 18.59 -7.14 -18.31
N LEU A 59 18.45 -6.52 -17.15
CA LEU A 59 17.77 -5.25 -16.95
C LEU A 59 18.74 -4.10 -17.05
N GLU A 60 18.24 -2.91 -17.30
CA GLU A 60 18.97 -1.66 -17.24
C GLU A 60 18.41 -0.78 -16.11
N CYS A 61 19.29 -0.20 -15.33
CA CYS A 61 18.98 0.63 -14.18
C CYS A 61 19.55 2.04 -14.35
N THR A 62 18.87 3.00 -13.77
CA THR A 62 19.32 4.39 -13.74
C THR A 62 18.64 5.12 -12.57
N THR A 63 18.97 6.38 -12.41
CA THR A 63 18.32 7.29 -11.45
C THR A 63 18.08 8.62 -12.16
N PHE A 64 16.94 9.26 -11.90
CA PHE A 64 16.67 10.63 -12.33
C PHE A 64 16.37 11.52 -11.14
N GLU A 65 16.63 12.81 -11.30
CA GLU A 65 16.41 13.79 -10.24
C GLU A 65 15.15 14.61 -10.52
N VAL A 66 14.38 14.86 -9.43
CA VAL A 66 13.23 15.77 -9.43
C VAL A 66 13.30 16.68 -8.21
N PRO A 67 12.82 17.94 -8.28
CA PRO A 67 12.83 18.81 -7.11
C PRO A 67 11.78 18.38 -6.08
N TYR A 68 11.98 18.73 -4.82
CA TYR A 68 10.93 18.61 -3.82
C TYR A 68 9.69 19.37 -4.27
N ASP A 69 9.90 20.62 -4.67
CA ASP A 69 8.86 21.52 -5.15
C ASP A 69 9.24 22.08 -6.52
N TYR A 70 8.45 21.83 -7.55
CA TYR A 70 8.65 22.34 -8.90
C TYR A 70 8.56 23.86 -8.99
N GLU A 71 7.80 24.51 -8.10
CA GLU A 71 7.68 25.97 -8.04
C GLU A 71 8.86 26.61 -7.29
N ASN A 72 9.55 25.85 -6.43
CA ASN A 72 10.75 26.28 -5.72
C ASN A 72 11.84 25.20 -5.71
N PRO A 73 12.48 24.93 -6.86
CA PRO A 73 13.39 23.78 -7.02
C PRO A 73 14.69 23.87 -6.23
N SER A 74 14.95 24.99 -5.53
CA SER A 74 16.15 25.17 -4.71
C SER A 74 16.06 24.58 -3.31
N ILE A 75 14.88 24.10 -2.88
CA ILE A 75 14.66 23.55 -1.53
C ILE A 75 15.40 22.22 -1.35
N GLY A 76 15.38 21.35 -2.38
CA GLY A 76 16.00 20.04 -2.36
C GLY A 76 15.52 19.19 -3.54
N THR A 77 16.09 18.02 -3.70
CA THR A 77 15.76 17.07 -4.78
C THR A 77 15.58 15.66 -4.26
N PHE A 78 14.72 14.91 -4.94
CA PHE A 78 14.68 13.44 -4.84
C PHE A 78 15.51 12.84 -5.97
N ARG A 79 16.20 11.75 -5.66
CA ARG A 79 16.82 10.87 -6.64
C ARG A 79 15.96 9.61 -6.74
N LEU A 80 15.33 9.41 -7.89
CA LEU A 80 14.33 8.35 -8.09
C LEU A 80 14.94 7.26 -8.97
N PRO A 81 15.13 6.05 -8.44
CA PRO A 81 15.66 4.93 -9.20
C PRO A 81 14.61 4.41 -10.20
N VAL A 82 15.11 3.98 -11.35
CA VAL A 82 14.32 3.44 -12.46
C VAL A 82 14.95 2.15 -12.93
N THR A 83 14.14 1.14 -13.14
CA THR A 83 14.54 -0.11 -13.80
C THR A 83 13.74 -0.28 -15.08
N ARG A 84 14.39 -0.74 -16.15
CA ARG A 84 13.71 -1.09 -17.38
C ARG A 84 14.16 -2.44 -17.93
N ARG A 85 13.23 -3.08 -18.63
CA ARG A 85 13.45 -4.20 -19.52
C ARG A 85 13.08 -3.78 -20.93
N LEU A 86 13.99 -3.89 -21.85
CA LEU A 86 13.72 -3.54 -23.25
C LEU A 86 12.78 -4.58 -23.90
N ALA A 87 12.01 -4.13 -24.89
CA ALA A 87 11.18 -4.99 -25.73
C ALA A 87 12.04 -6.08 -26.40
N ASN A 88 11.56 -7.34 -26.38
CA ASN A 88 12.29 -8.44 -27.04
C ASN A 88 12.42 -8.23 -28.55
N ASN A 89 11.44 -7.58 -29.19
CA ASN A 89 11.46 -7.28 -30.62
C ASN A 89 11.47 -5.76 -30.86
N LEU A 90 12.67 -5.19 -30.90
CA LEU A 90 12.86 -3.76 -31.12
C LEU A 90 12.26 -3.25 -32.43
N SER A 91 12.11 -4.10 -33.46
CA SER A 91 11.51 -3.71 -34.74
C SER A 91 9.99 -3.53 -34.67
N GLU A 92 9.36 -4.10 -33.66
CA GLU A 92 7.92 -3.98 -33.39
C GLU A 92 7.62 -3.16 -32.12
N ARG A 93 8.64 -2.52 -31.56
CA ARG A 93 8.50 -1.72 -30.35
C ARG A 93 7.43 -0.65 -30.54
N ILE A 94 6.50 -0.58 -29.59
CA ILE A 94 5.42 0.42 -29.57
C ILE A 94 5.82 1.66 -28.77
N GLY A 95 6.58 1.47 -27.69
CA GLY A 95 6.96 2.51 -26.75
C GLY A 95 7.14 1.96 -25.33
N THR A 96 7.07 2.84 -24.35
CA THR A 96 7.20 2.51 -22.93
C THR A 96 5.85 2.12 -22.32
N LEU A 97 5.84 1.06 -21.51
CA LEU A 97 4.80 0.73 -20.53
C LEU A 97 5.35 1.02 -19.14
N LEU A 98 4.87 2.07 -18.51
CA LEU A 98 5.21 2.45 -17.15
C LEU A 98 4.28 1.74 -16.17
N ILE A 99 4.82 1.15 -15.10
CA ILE A 99 4.07 0.34 -14.14
C ILE A 99 4.14 0.97 -12.74
N ASN A 100 3.01 0.94 -12.02
CA ASN A 100 2.98 1.27 -10.60
C ASN A 100 2.11 0.24 -9.84
N PRO A 101 2.65 -0.45 -8.81
CA PRO A 101 1.93 -1.49 -8.06
C PRO A 101 0.89 -0.95 -7.09
N GLY A 102 0.93 0.33 -6.75
CA GLY A 102 0.00 0.96 -5.82
C GLY A 102 0.55 1.12 -4.41
N GLY A 103 -0.24 0.80 -3.43
CA GLY A 103 -0.04 1.07 -2.01
C GLY A 103 -0.96 2.22 -1.57
N PRO A 104 -0.53 3.52 -1.54
CA PRO A 104 0.79 4.05 -1.92
C PRO A 104 1.92 3.47 -1.07
N GLY A 105 3.15 3.58 -1.54
CA GLY A 105 4.33 3.15 -0.79
C GLY A 105 4.94 1.82 -1.26
N ALA A 106 4.28 1.05 -2.13
CA ALA A 106 4.89 -0.17 -2.66
C ALA A 106 6.03 0.15 -3.64
N ALA A 107 7.21 -0.43 -3.40
CA ALA A 107 8.34 -0.36 -4.29
C ALA A 107 8.03 -1.05 -5.63
N ALA A 108 8.49 -0.47 -6.74
CA ALA A 108 8.07 -0.90 -8.07
C ALA A 108 9.17 -1.59 -8.88
N LEU A 109 10.43 -1.38 -8.54
CA LEU A 109 11.57 -1.78 -9.37
C LEU A 109 11.60 -3.27 -9.69
N ASP A 110 11.28 -4.12 -8.71
CA ASP A 110 11.30 -5.58 -8.86
C ASP A 110 10.23 -6.12 -9.81
N TYR A 111 9.13 -5.38 -10.05
CA TYR A 111 8.09 -5.81 -10.99
C TYR A 111 8.61 -6.00 -12.40
N VAL A 112 9.64 -5.25 -12.79
CA VAL A 112 10.27 -5.38 -14.12
C VAL A 112 10.98 -6.72 -14.27
N ALA A 113 11.58 -7.24 -13.20
CA ALA A 113 12.25 -8.54 -13.20
C ALA A 113 11.28 -9.70 -13.41
N TYR A 114 10.02 -9.53 -13.00
CA TYR A 114 8.96 -10.53 -13.15
C TYR A 114 8.07 -10.31 -14.38
N ALA A 115 8.45 -9.42 -15.29
CA ALA A 115 7.63 -9.03 -16.43
C ALA A 115 7.17 -10.20 -17.30
N ASP A 116 8.02 -11.21 -17.52
CA ASP A 116 7.66 -12.43 -18.29
C ASP A 116 6.62 -13.32 -17.59
N GLN A 117 6.44 -13.15 -16.27
CA GLN A 117 5.44 -13.88 -15.48
C GLN A 117 4.13 -13.10 -15.39
N ILE A 118 4.21 -11.77 -15.42
CA ILE A 118 3.07 -10.86 -15.28
C ILE A 118 2.38 -10.64 -16.63
N PHE A 119 3.16 -10.50 -17.72
CA PHE A 119 2.66 -10.10 -19.02
C PHE A 119 2.75 -11.21 -20.06
N SER A 120 1.83 -11.19 -21.00
CA SER A 120 1.90 -12.03 -22.20
C SER A 120 3.05 -11.61 -23.11
N ASN A 121 3.51 -12.53 -23.97
CA ASN A 121 4.55 -12.25 -24.96
C ASN A 121 4.21 -11.04 -25.85
N SER A 122 2.94 -10.82 -26.15
CA SER A 122 2.51 -9.67 -26.97
C SER A 122 2.82 -8.30 -26.31
N ILE A 123 2.98 -8.26 -25.02
CA ILE A 123 3.39 -7.06 -24.27
C ILE A 123 4.92 -7.00 -24.19
N VAL A 124 5.56 -8.04 -23.66
CA VAL A 124 7.02 -8.05 -23.45
C VAL A 124 7.83 -7.99 -24.74
N ASP A 125 7.24 -8.41 -25.85
CA ASP A 125 7.90 -8.33 -27.18
C ASP A 125 7.87 -6.91 -27.75
N ARG A 126 6.92 -6.07 -27.34
CA ARG A 126 6.60 -4.81 -28.03
C ARG A 126 6.70 -3.57 -27.17
N PHE A 127 6.87 -3.69 -25.85
CA PHE A 127 7.02 -2.56 -24.94
C PHE A 127 8.33 -2.66 -24.17
N ASP A 128 9.01 -1.52 -24.00
CA ASP A 128 9.93 -1.40 -22.91
C ASP A 128 9.11 -1.28 -21.63
N ILE A 129 9.32 -2.19 -20.72
CA ILE A 129 8.64 -2.21 -19.43
C ILE A 129 9.51 -1.47 -18.44
N VAL A 130 8.95 -0.41 -17.85
CA VAL A 130 9.66 0.52 -16.97
C VAL A 130 8.92 0.62 -15.65
N ALA A 131 9.65 0.57 -14.56
CA ALA A 131 9.17 0.92 -13.24
C ALA A 131 10.15 1.87 -12.54
N TRP A 132 9.64 2.64 -11.62
CA TRP A 132 10.45 3.54 -10.77
C TRP A 132 9.90 3.50 -9.35
N ASP A 133 10.74 3.75 -8.37
CA ASP A 133 10.26 4.02 -7.04
C ASP A 133 9.91 5.51 -6.93
N PRO A 134 8.64 5.84 -6.62
CA PRO A 134 8.21 7.21 -6.48
C PRO A 134 8.94 7.96 -5.36
N ARG A 135 8.81 9.28 -5.34
CA ARG A 135 9.35 10.12 -4.26
C ARG A 135 8.90 9.62 -2.89
N GLY A 136 9.86 9.42 -1.99
CA GLY A 136 9.61 8.91 -0.66
C GLY A 136 9.37 7.39 -0.55
N VAL A 137 9.47 6.63 -1.64
CA VAL A 137 9.15 5.19 -1.69
C VAL A 137 10.38 4.36 -2.01
N GLY A 138 10.52 3.22 -1.37
CA GLY A 138 11.50 2.19 -1.69
C GLY A 138 12.93 2.71 -1.69
N GLN A 139 13.63 2.61 -2.81
CA GLN A 139 15.00 3.05 -2.96
C GLN A 139 15.15 4.52 -3.41
N SER A 140 14.08 5.33 -3.38
CA SER A 140 14.21 6.77 -3.60
C SER A 140 15.09 7.41 -2.51
N ASP A 141 15.79 8.49 -2.86
CA ASP A 141 16.67 9.21 -1.93
C ASP A 141 16.28 10.70 -1.91
N PRO A 142 15.74 11.22 -0.79
CA PRO A 142 15.35 10.49 0.42
C PRO A 142 14.12 9.59 0.24
N HIS A 143 13.94 8.63 1.18
CA HIS A 143 12.72 7.83 1.32
C HIS A 143 12.08 8.11 2.68
N ILE A 144 10.79 7.79 2.80
CA ILE A 144 10.05 7.94 4.06
C ILE A 144 10.44 6.78 4.97
N ASP A 145 10.95 7.12 6.15
CA ASP A 145 11.29 6.24 7.24
C ASP A 145 10.71 6.84 8.52
N CYS A 146 9.83 6.13 9.21
CA CYS A 146 9.16 6.59 10.42
C CYS A 146 9.55 5.75 11.64
N VAL A 147 9.45 4.42 11.52
CA VAL A 147 9.65 3.49 12.63
C VAL A 147 10.36 2.22 12.16
N ASP A 148 11.13 1.60 13.05
CA ASP A 148 11.84 0.35 12.75
C ASP A 148 10.91 -0.88 12.81
N SER A 149 9.75 -0.76 13.50
CA SER A 149 8.78 -1.84 13.67
C SER A 149 7.36 -1.28 13.79
N MET A 150 6.41 -1.97 13.18
CA MET A 150 4.99 -1.66 13.26
C MET A 150 4.32 -2.23 14.52
N ASP A 151 5.02 -3.00 15.34
CA ASP A 151 4.47 -3.66 16.53
C ASP A 151 3.88 -2.65 17.54
N ASP A 152 4.57 -1.52 17.75
CA ASP A 152 4.20 -0.52 18.77
C ASP A 152 2.89 0.21 18.45
N TYR A 153 2.45 0.18 17.20
CA TYR A 153 1.21 0.80 16.77
C TYR A 153 0.17 -0.24 16.31
N PHE A 154 0.52 -1.09 15.35
CA PHE A 154 -0.41 -2.08 14.82
C PHE A 154 -0.56 -3.32 15.69
N GLY A 155 0.31 -3.50 16.68
CA GLY A 155 0.14 -4.48 17.75
C GLY A 155 -0.83 -4.05 18.86
N LEU A 156 -1.35 -2.80 18.81
CA LEU A 156 -2.36 -2.33 19.76
C LEU A 156 -3.75 -2.86 19.40
N ASP A 157 -4.68 -2.80 20.37
CA ASP A 157 -6.08 -3.12 20.11
C ASP A 157 -6.74 -1.99 19.31
N PRO A 158 -7.21 -2.25 18.06
CA PRO A 158 -7.88 -1.25 17.24
C PRO A 158 -9.34 -1.01 17.63
N SER A 159 -9.89 -1.78 18.57
CA SER A 159 -11.29 -1.73 19.02
C SER A 159 -11.41 -1.51 20.53
N PRO A 160 -10.87 -0.40 21.05
CA PRO A 160 -10.74 -0.17 22.47
C PRO A 160 -12.11 -0.24 23.18
N ASP A 161 -12.17 -1.07 24.21
CA ASP A 161 -13.38 -1.28 25.05
C ASP A 161 -13.43 -0.29 26.21
N ASP A 162 -12.31 0.34 26.56
CA ASP A 162 -12.23 1.28 27.66
C ASP A 162 -11.36 2.52 27.36
N GLU A 163 -11.35 3.44 28.30
CA GLU A 163 -10.58 4.70 28.18
C GLU A 163 -9.07 4.46 28.17
N SER A 164 -8.55 3.42 28.81
CA SER A 164 -7.12 3.12 28.85
C SER A 164 -6.63 2.63 27.49
N GLU A 165 -7.39 1.77 26.84
CA GLU A 165 -7.08 1.27 25.49
C GLU A 165 -7.20 2.39 24.46
N THR A 166 -8.23 3.24 24.56
CA THR A 166 -8.38 4.46 23.73
C THR A 166 -7.16 5.36 23.86
N GLN A 167 -6.65 5.56 25.09
CA GLN A 167 -5.46 6.38 25.34
C GLN A 167 -4.19 5.73 24.76
N LEU A 168 -4.02 4.41 24.89
CA LEU A 168 -2.88 3.70 24.31
C LEU A 168 -2.86 3.84 22.79
N LEU A 169 -3.99 3.63 22.12
CA LEU A 169 -4.10 3.76 20.69
C LEU A 169 -3.82 5.20 20.20
N THR A 170 -4.38 6.19 20.90
CA THR A 170 -4.14 7.63 20.59
C THR A 170 -2.67 7.97 20.78
N SER A 171 -2.05 7.54 21.89
CA SER A 171 -0.63 7.79 22.16
C SER A 171 0.26 7.09 21.15
N GLY A 172 -0.08 5.87 20.73
CA GLY A 172 0.65 5.15 19.68
C GLY A 172 0.64 5.91 18.35
N ALA A 173 -0.51 6.45 17.96
CA ALA A 173 -0.64 7.28 16.76
C ALA A 173 0.19 8.57 16.85
N GLU A 174 0.20 9.25 18.02
CA GLU A 174 1.02 10.45 18.25
C GLU A 174 2.52 10.15 18.19
N VAL A 175 2.95 9.01 18.75
CA VAL A 175 4.35 8.56 18.71
C VAL A 175 4.76 8.29 17.26
N PHE A 176 3.96 7.55 16.50
CA PHE A 176 4.21 7.26 15.10
C PHE A 176 4.32 8.55 14.26
N ALA A 177 3.35 9.46 14.37
CA ALA A 177 3.37 10.74 13.66
C ALA A 177 4.59 11.59 14.00
N THR A 178 4.97 11.62 15.30
CA THR A 178 6.15 12.36 15.77
C THR A 178 7.44 11.75 15.22
N ALA A 179 7.52 10.42 15.15
CA ALA A 179 8.67 9.71 14.59
C ALA A 179 8.80 10.01 13.08
N CYS A 180 7.72 9.96 12.31
CA CYS A 180 7.70 10.36 10.90
C CYS A 180 8.21 11.80 10.70
N MET A 181 7.69 12.73 11.48
CA MET A 181 8.12 14.14 11.38
C MET A 181 9.59 14.32 11.77
N THR A 182 10.10 13.52 12.69
CA THR A 182 11.49 13.62 13.14
C THR A 182 12.47 13.06 12.11
N ARG A 183 12.15 11.91 11.51
CA ARG A 183 13.03 11.22 10.55
C ARG A 183 12.89 11.78 9.12
N SER A 184 11.68 12.10 8.69
CA SER A 184 11.35 12.40 7.30
C SER A 184 10.71 13.79 7.08
N GLY A 185 10.47 14.58 8.14
CA GLY A 185 9.69 15.82 8.10
C GLY A 185 10.17 16.89 7.12
N GLU A 186 11.45 16.88 6.74
CA GLU A 186 12.01 17.85 5.79
C GLU A 186 11.36 17.75 4.40
N PHE A 187 11.11 16.53 3.92
CA PHE A 187 10.60 16.29 2.56
C PHE A 187 9.16 15.75 2.52
N LEU A 188 8.60 15.32 3.67
CA LEU A 188 7.22 14.82 3.75
C LEU A 188 6.19 15.74 3.05
N PRO A 189 6.24 17.08 3.16
CA PRO A 189 5.27 17.94 2.50
C PRO A 189 5.24 17.83 0.96
N TYR A 190 6.22 17.15 0.37
CA TYR A 190 6.43 17.11 -1.07
C TYR A 190 6.17 15.74 -1.71
N VAL A 191 5.70 14.73 -0.96
CA VAL A 191 5.48 13.35 -1.47
C VAL A 191 4.05 13.09 -1.98
N SER A 192 3.26 14.12 -2.23
CA SER A 192 1.87 13.97 -2.70
C SER A 192 1.76 13.26 -4.06
N THR A 193 0.61 12.62 -4.30
CA THR A 193 0.27 12.00 -5.60
C THR A 193 0.38 13.01 -6.76
N MET A 194 0.04 14.28 -6.54
CA MET A 194 0.17 15.31 -7.56
C MET A 194 1.63 15.57 -7.95
N ASN A 195 2.55 15.57 -6.99
CA ASN A 195 3.97 15.70 -7.26
C ASN A 195 4.53 14.46 -7.97
N THR A 196 4.13 13.26 -7.53
CA THR A 196 4.51 11.99 -8.19
C THR A 196 4.00 11.93 -9.64
N ALA A 197 2.77 12.39 -9.91
CA ALA A 197 2.26 12.50 -11.28
C ALA A 197 3.07 13.51 -12.13
N SER A 198 3.60 14.55 -11.51
CA SER A 198 4.51 15.49 -12.16
C SER A 198 5.85 14.84 -12.51
N ASP A 199 6.38 13.98 -11.62
CA ASP A 199 7.60 13.20 -11.88
C ASP A 199 7.44 12.25 -13.06
N MET A 200 6.24 11.69 -13.25
CA MET A 200 5.95 10.83 -14.41
C MET A 200 6.15 11.57 -15.74
N ASP A 201 5.79 12.86 -15.82
CA ASP A 201 6.05 13.64 -17.04
C ASP A 201 7.54 13.95 -17.20
N VAL A 202 8.27 14.19 -16.12
CA VAL A 202 9.75 14.35 -16.18
C VAL A 202 10.38 13.04 -16.66
N LEU A 203 10.02 11.89 -16.09
CA LEU A 203 10.52 10.58 -16.50
C LEU A 203 10.19 10.30 -17.97
N ARG A 204 8.95 10.54 -18.40
CA ARG A 204 8.54 10.39 -19.81
C ARG A 204 9.47 11.17 -20.75
N ARG A 205 9.72 12.43 -20.45
CA ARG A 205 10.60 13.28 -21.27
C ARG A 205 12.06 12.80 -21.24
N ALA A 206 12.54 12.34 -20.08
CA ALA A 206 13.88 11.78 -19.93
C ALA A 206 14.03 10.45 -20.70
N LEU A 207 12.94 9.65 -20.83
CA LEU A 207 12.86 8.47 -21.69
C LEU A 207 12.77 8.81 -23.19
N ASN A 208 12.67 10.12 -23.53
CA ASN A 208 12.48 10.61 -24.89
C ASN A 208 11.20 10.06 -25.58
N GLU A 209 10.14 9.90 -24.80
CA GLU A 209 8.83 9.46 -25.29
C GLU A 209 7.88 10.65 -25.44
N GLU A 210 7.19 10.74 -26.58
CA GLU A 210 6.11 11.71 -26.76
C GLU A 210 4.90 11.34 -25.91
N GLN A 211 4.55 10.06 -25.90
CA GLN A 211 3.46 9.48 -25.12
C GLN A 211 3.90 8.15 -24.51
N ILE A 212 3.44 7.84 -23.30
CA ILE A 212 3.67 6.54 -22.66
C ILE A 212 2.36 5.79 -22.42
N SER A 213 2.47 4.46 -22.31
CA SER A 213 1.41 3.62 -21.78
C SER A 213 1.62 3.43 -20.29
N TYR A 214 0.54 3.25 -19.56
CA TYR A 214 0.56 3.13 -18.12
C TYR A 214 -0.27 1.94 -17.65
N LEU A 215 0.24 1.21 -16.66
CA LEU A 215 -0.49 0.21 -15.89
C LEU A 215 -0.37 0.54 -14.41
N GLY A 216 -1.49 0.87 -13.78
CA GLY A 216 -1.57 1.11 -12.34
C GLY A 216 -2.49 0.13 -11.66
N PHE A 217 -2.06 -0.40 -10.52
CA PHE A 217 -2.86 -1.24 -9.65
C PHE A 217 -3.27 -0.46 -8.40
N SER A 218 -4.50 -0.66 -7.91
CA SER A 218 -4.97 -0.06 -6.65
C SER A 218 -4.73 1.46 -6.60
N TYR A 219 -3.96 1.99 -5.63
CA TYR A 219 -3.56 3.40 -5.59
C TYR A 219 -2.87 3.87 -6.89
N GLY A 220 -2.14 3.01 -7.58
CA GLY A 220 -1.57 3.34 -8.90
C GLY A 220 -2.62 3.80 -9.91
N THR A 221 -3.88 3.45 -9.72
CA THR A 221 -4.99 3.95 -10.56
C THR A 221 -5.29 5.42 -10.26
N SER A 222 -5.22 5.85 -9.00
CA SER A 222 -5.35 7.27 -8.60
C SER A 222 -4.18 8.09 -9.15
N LEU A 223 -2.96 7.57 -9.06
CA LEU A 223 -1.77 8.19 -9.63
C LEU A 223 -1.91 8.33 -11.17
N GLY A 224 -2.31 7.26 -11.87
CA GLY A 224 -2.53 7.28 -13.31
C GLY A 224 -3.64 8.24 -13.74
N ALA A 225 -4.73 8.31 -12.99
CA ALA A 225 -5.82 9.25 -13.23
C ALA A 225 -5.38 10.72 -13.01
N THR A 226 -4.57 10.97 -11.97
CA THR A 226 -4.00 12.29 -11.69
C THR A 226 -3.05 12.71 -12.80
N TRP A 227 -2.13 11.82 -13.24
CA TRP A 227 -1.24 12.09 -14.36
C TRP A 227 -2.03 12.36 -15.66
N ALA A 228 -3.02 11.53 -15.99
CA ALA A 228 -3.84 11.72 -17.17
C ALA A 228 -4.67 13.03 -17.14
N THR A 229 -4.99 13.52 -15.95
CA THR A 229 -5.68 14.81 -15.77
C THR A 229 -4.73 15.98 -15.95
N LEU A 230 -3.51 15.90 -15.43
CA LEU A 230 -2.50 16.96 -15.54
C LEU A 230 -1.87 17.03 -16.94
N PHE A 231 -1.60 15.89 -17.56
CA PHE A 231 -0.87 15.77 -18.81
C PHE A 231 -1.59 14.89 -19.85
N PRO A 232 -2.85 15.20 -20.21
CA PRO A 232 -3.67 14.32 -21.04
C PRO A 232 -3.07 14.01 -22.43
N GLU A 233 -2.28 14.95 -22.98
CA GLU A 233 -1.64 14.78 -24.28
C GLU A 233 -0.49 13.76 -24.28
N THR A 234 0.00 13.37 -23.11
CA THR A 234 1.13 12.44 -22.94
C THR A 234 0.70 10.99 -22.75
N VAL A 235 -0.61 10.76 -22.63
CA VAL A 235 -1.19 9.44 -22.44
C VAL A 235 -1.42 8.76 -23.78
N ARG A 236 -0.71 7.65 -24.04
CA ARG A 236 -0.99 6.77 -25.17
C ARG A 236 -2.14 5.81 -24.87
N ALA A 237 -2.07 5.14 -23.75
CA ALA A 237 -3.07 4.23 -23.19
C ALA A 237 -2.86 4.07 -21.69
N ALA A 238 -3.92 3.81 -20.94
CA ALA A 238 -3.84 3.51 -19.53
C ALA A 238 -4.74 2.32 -19.19
N VAL A 239 -4.22 1.42 -18.36
CA VAL A 239 -4.98 0.35 -17.71
C VAL A 239 -4.95 0.65 -16.21
N LEU A 240 -6.13 0.75 -15.62
CA LEU A 240 -6.34 1.06 -14.22
C LEU A 240 -7.04 -0.14 -13.57
N ASP A 241 -6.24 -1.03 -12.98
CA ASP A 241 -6.70 -2.28 -12.38
C ASP A 241 -7.02 -2.08 -10.89
N ALA A 242 -8.16 -2.57 -10.43
CA ALA A 242 -8.73 -2.30 -9.10
C ALA A 242 -8.87 -0.78 -8.86
N ALA A 243 -9.58 -0.10 -9.76
CA ALA A 243 -9.67 1.36 -9.81
C ALA A 243 -10.25 1.96 -8.53
N VAL A 244 -9.51 2.90 -7.95
CA VAL A 244 -9.96 3.73 -6.82
C VAL A 244 -10.87 4.84 -7.37
N ASP A 245 -12.02 5.06 -6.72
CA ASP A 245 -12.93 6.15 -7.06
C ASP A 245 -12.38 7.50 -6.53
N PRO A 246 -11.89 8.40 -7.40
CA PRO A 246 -11.28 9.66 -6.96
C PRO A 246 -12.30 10.66 -6.41
N THR A 247 -13.60 10.38 -6.51
CA THR A 247 -14.67 11.22 -5.97
C THR A 247 -14.98 10.93 -4.50
N LYS A 248 -14.44 9.85 -3.97
CA LYS A 248 -14.62 9.43 -2.59
C LYS A 248 -13.60 10.10 -1.66
N GLY A 249 -14.08 10.58 -0.52
CA GLY A 249 -13.20 10.95 0.58
C GLY A 249 -12.47 9.73 1.14
N TYR A 250 -11.42 9.99 1.89
CA TYR A 250 -10.58 8.94 2.46
C TYR A 250 -11.37 7.91 3.28
N VAL A 251 -12.24 8.37 4.18
CA VAL A 251 -13.07 7.48 5.02
C VAL A 251 -14.01 6.63 4.16
N ASP A 252 -14.65 7.23 3.15
CA ASP A 252 -15.51 6.48 2.22
C ASP A 252 -14.73 5.43 1.43
N GLY A 253 -13.49 5.74 1.04
CA GLY A 253 -12.57 4.80 0.38
C GLY A 253 -12.24 3.62 1.28
N LEU A 254 -11.90 3.88 2.54
CA LEU A 254 -11.63 2.85 3.55
C LEU A 254 -12.84 1.96 3.81
N LEU A 255 -14.05 2.55 3.91
CA LEU A 255 -15.29 1.77 4.08
C LEU A 255 -15.58 0.87 2.87
N LEU A 256 -15.27 1.33 1.66
CA LEU A 256 -15.38 0.51 0.45
C LEU A 256 -14.42 -0.68 0.49
N GLN A 257 -13.16 -0.44 0.87
CA GLN A 257 -12.15 -1.50 1.02
C GLN A 257 -12.53 -2.49 2.11
N ALA A 258 -13.01 -2.01 3.26
CA ALA A 258 -13.51 -2.85 4.34
C ALA A 258 -14.66 -3.76 3.87
N GLY A 259 -15.58 -3.23 3.05
CA GLY A 259 -16.64 -4.04 2.42
C GLY A 259 -16.10 -5.12 1.48
N GLY A 260 -14.99 -4.87 0.80
CA GLY A 260 -14.28 -5.85 -0.02
C GLY A 260 -13.68 -6.98 0.83
N PHE A 261 -12.98 -6.65 1.91
CA PHE A 261 -12.45 -7.65 2.86
C PHE A 261 -13.56 -8.46 3.53
N GLU A 262 -14.66 -7.81 3.94
CA GLU A 262 -15.82 -8.51 4.49
C GLU A 262 -16.42 -9.53 3.49
N SER A 263 -16.50 -9.16 2.22
CA SER A 263 -16.96 -10.07 1.16
C SER A 263 -16.01 -11.26 0.96
N SER A 264 -14.69 -11.03 1.00
CA SER A 264 -13.68 -12.08 0.91
C SER A 264 -13.74 -13.02 2.12
N LEU A 265 -13.84 -12.45 3.33
CA LEU A 265 -14.00 -13.21 4.58
C LEU A 265 -15.27 -14.09 4.54
N ASN A 266 -16.40 -13.53 4.14
CA ASN A 266 -17.64 -14.30 4.01
C ASN A 266 -17.52 -15.46 3.02
N THR A 267 -16.75 -15.28 1.95
CA THR A 267 -16.47 -16.35 0.98
C THR A 267 -15.60 -17.44 1.60
N PHE A 268 -14.55 -17.06 2.34
CA PHE A 268 -13.72 -17.99 3.10
C PHE A 268 -14.53 -18.78 4.13
N LEU A 269 -15.34 -18.11 4.96
CA LEU A 269 -16.16 -18.77 5.97
C LEU A 269 -17.22 -19.69 5.36
N THR A 270 -17.84 -19.31 4.23
CA THR A 270 -18.77 -20.18 3.49
C THR A 270 -18.08 -21.44 3.00
N LYS A 271 -16.84 -21.33 2.52
CA LYS A 271 -16.02 -22.48 2.13
C LYS A 271 -15.73 -23.36 3.36
N CYS A 272 -15.37 -22.76 4.48
CA CYS A 272 -15.14 -23.46 5.75
C CYS A 272 -16.38 -24.22 6.26
N ASN A 273 -17.57 -23.64 6.16
CA ASN A 273 -18.81 -24.32 6.50
C ASN A 273 -19.04 -25.60 5.66
N THR A 274 -18.58 -25.58 4.39
CA THR A 274 -18.73 -26.72 3.50
C THR A 274 -17.65 -27.78 3.73
N SER A 275 -16.38 -27.36 3.93
CA SER A 275 -15.22 -28.25 4.10
C SER A 275 -14.99 -28.68 5.55
N GLN A 276 -15.67 -28.07 6.52
CA GLN A 276 -15.48 -28.28 7.96
C GLN A 276 -14.03 -27.92 8.37
N CYS A 277 -13.70 -26.62 8.24
CA CYS A 277 -12.37 -26.12 8.59
C CYS A 277 -11.98 -26.46 10.04
N SER A 278 -10.69 -26.65 10.27
CA SER A 278 -10.11 -27.21 11.50
C SER A 278 -10.30 -26.35 12.76
N PHE A 279 -10.58 -25.06 12.62
CA PHE A 279 -10.86 -24.16 13.75
C PHE A 279 -12.32 -24.22 14.25
N MET A 280 -13.20 -24.95 13.57
CA MET A 280 -14.61 -25.11 13.94
C MET A 280 -14.78 -26.24 14.96
N LYS A 281 -15.64 -26.04 15.97
CA LYS A 281 -16.07 -27.07 16.89
C LYS A 281 -17.28 -27.80 16.32
N ILE A 282 -17.54 -28.99 16.83
CA ILE A 282 -18.67 -29.82 16.38
C ILE A 282 -19.99 -29.06 16.58
N GLY A 283 -20.73 -28.84 15.50
CA GLY A 283 -22.01 -28.15 15.50
C GLY A 283 -21.93 -26.62 15.49
N GLU A 284 -20.72 -26.05 15.38
CA GLU A 284 -20.45 -24.62 15.25
C GLU A 284 -20.42 -24.22 13.78
N SER A 285 -20.89 -23.02 13.44
CA SER A 285 -20.68 -22.44 12.13
C SER A 285 -19.25 -21.83 12.04
N ALA A 286 -18.73 -21.63 10.83
CA ALA A 286 -17.43 -21.00 10.66
C ALA A 286 -17.44 -19.54 11.15
N GLU A 287 -18.56 -18.87 11.02
CA GLU A 287 -18.79 -17.51 11.52
C GLU A 287 -18.71 -17.46 13.05
N ASP A 288 -19.44 -18.36 13.74
CA ASP A 288 -19.42 -18.41 15.21
C ASP A 288 -18.03 -18.78 15.73
N ALA A 289 -17.33 -19.69 15.04
CA ALA A 289 -15.95 -20.06 15.39
C ALA A 289 -14.98 -18.89 15.23
N PHE A 290 -15.09 -18.16 14.14
CA PHE A 290 -14.28 -16.97 13.85
C PHE A 290 -14.52 -15.89 14.91
N ASP A 291 -15.77 -15.52 15.18
CA ASP A 291 -16.13 -14.52 16.18
C ASP A 291 -15.64 -14.91 17.57
N ARG A 292 -15.77 -16.21 17.94
CA ARG A 292 -15.26 -16.74 19.22
C ARG A 292 -13.75 -16.62 19.35
N ILE A 293 -13.00 -16.90 18.29
CA ILE A 293 -11.52 -16.79 18.30
C ILE A 293 -11.11 -15.33 18.46
N LEU A 294 -11.68 -14.41 17.67
CA LEU A 294 -11.35 -13.00 17.78
C LEU A 294 -11.70 -12.41 19.15
N LEU A 295 -12.87 -12.75 19.70
CA LEU A 295 -13.26 -12.32 21.04
C LEU A 295 -12.32 -12.90 22.12
N SER A 296 -11.82 -14.12 21.93
CA SER A 296 -10.86 -14.72 22.86
C SER A 296 -9.50 -13.99 22.82
N LEU A 297 -9.06 -13.59 21.63
CA LEU A 297 -7.79 -12.84 21.44
C LEU A 297 -7.88 -11.40 21.98
N ASP A 298 -9.06 -10.81 21.92
CA ASP A 298 -9.36 -9.51 22.51
C ASP A 298 -9.25 -9.56 24.04
N GLN A 299 -9.99 -10.49 24.67
CA GLN A 299 -10.05 -10.62 26.12
C GLN A 299 -8.79 -11.24 26.75
N ASN A 300 -8.09 -12.11 26.03
CA ASN A 300 -6.97 -12.89 26.50
C ASN A 300 -5.88 -12.98 25.40
N PRO A 301 -5.12 -11.91 25.14
CA PRO A 301 -4.04 -11.93 24.16
C PRO A 301 -3.01 -13.02 24.43
N ILE A 302 -2.54 -13.69 23.38
CA ILE A 302 -1.56 -14.77 23.47
C ILE A 302 -0.16 -14.16 23.45
N ALA A 303 0.66 -14.49 24.46
CA ALA A 303 2.06 -14.05 24.47
C ALA A 303 2.89 -14.78 23.40
N ASN A 304 3.71 -14.05 22.69
CA ASN A 304 4.62 -14.59 21.70
C ASN A 304 6.07 -14.67 22.23
N GLU A 305 6.92 -15.40 21.54
CA GLU A 305 8.33 -15.53 21.91
C GLU A 305 9.14 -14.27 21.56
N ASN A 306 10.32 -14.12 22.14
CA ASN A 306 11.32 -13.10 21.80
C ASN A 306 10.86 -11.64 22.01
N ASP A 307 10.07 -11.38 23.05
CA ASP A 307 9.56 -10.05 23.41
C ASP A 307 8.74 -9.36 22.29
N ARG A 308 8.18 -10.16 21.36
CA ARG A 308 7.29 -9.69 20.31
C ARG A 308 5.93 -9.27 20.90
N THR A 309 5.23 -8.42 20.15
CA THR A 309 3.85 -8.06 20.49
C THR A 309 2.97 -9.29 20.75
N PHE A 310 1.96 -9.14 21.59
CA PHE A 310 0.99 -10.21 21.81
C PHE A 310 0.16 -10.45 20.55
N THR A 311 -0.24 -11.70 20.29
CA THR A 311 -1.31 -11.98 19.34
C THR A 311 -2.63 -11.65 20.01
N ASN A 312 -3.04 -10.40 19.86
CA ASN A 312 -4.35 -9.84 20.23
C ASN A 312 -5.27 -9.78 19.01
N GLN A 313 -6.43 -9.17 19.16
CA GLN A 313 -7.39 -8.99 18.07
C GLN A 313 -6.79 -8.15 16.92
N GLY A 314 -5.99 -7.12 17.20
CA GLY A 314 -5.37 -6.25 16.18
C GLY A 314 -4.35 -6.97 15.31
N VAL A 315 -3.44 -7.73 15.93
CA VAL A 315 -2.48 -8.58 15.22
C VAL A 315 -3.21 -9.61 14.36
N ALA A 316 -4.24 -10.26 14.92
CA ALA A 316 -5.03 -11.24 14.18
C ALA A 316 -5.77 -10.61 13.00
N GLN A 317 -6.44 -9.47 13.18
CA GLN A 317 -7.17 -8.78 12.11
C GLN A 317 -6.26 -8.33 10.96
N THR A 318 -5.07 -7.82 11.28
CA THR A 318 -4.08 -7.41 10.27
C THR A 318 -3.60 -8.62 9.46
N GLY A 319 -3.20 -9.72 10.12
CA GLY A 319 -2.77 -10.93 9.44
C GLY A 319 -3.89 -11.58 8.62
N ILE A 320 -5.13 -11.57 9.12
CA ILE A 320 -6.31 -12.03 8.40
C ILE A 320 -6.56 -11.18 7.15
N ALA A 321 -6.51 -9.84 7.27
CA ALA A 321 -6.68 -8.94 6.13
C ALA A 321 -5.63 -9.22 5.04
N GLY A 322 -4.35 -9.43 5.43
CA GLY A 322 -3.29 -9.85 4.51
C GLY A 322 -3.64 -11.14 3.77
N ALA A 323 -4.09 -12.17 4.50
CA ALA A 323 -4.45 -13.46 3.91
C ALA A 323 -5.72 -13.42 3.03
N LEU A 324 -6.55 -12.39 3.15
CA LEU A 324 -7.77 -12.22 2.34
C LEU A 324 -7.53 -11.58 0.96
N TYR A 325 -6.32 -11.10 0.67
CA TYR A 325 -5.97 -10.61 -0.68
C TYR A 325 -5.97 -11.72 -1.74
N GLY A 326 -5.73 -12.99 -1.34
CA GLY A 326 -5.72 -14.09 -2.29
C GLY A 326 -6.13 -15.43 -1.65
N ASP A 327 -6.94 -16.21 -2.36
CA ASP A 327 -7.45 -17.51 -1.88
C ASP A 327 -6.35 -18.57 -1.74
N TYR A 328 -5.19 -18.36 -2.33
CA TYR A 328 -4.00 -19.22 -2.16
C TYR A 328 -3.45 -19.19 -0.72
N GLN A 329 -3.73 -18.12 0.06
CA GLN A 329 -3.35 -17.98 1.46
C GLN A 329 -4.39 -18.57 2.44
N TRP A 330 -5.58 -18.92 1.98
CA TRP A 330 -6.64 -19.42 2.86
C TRP A 330 -6.30 -20.69 3.64
N PRO A 331 -5.53 -21.67 3.09
CA PRO A 331 -5.07 -22.80 3.90
C PRO A 331 -4.17 -22.40 5.09
N GLN A 332 -3.32 -21.37 4.91
CA GLN A 332 -2.50 -20.81 5.99
C GLN A 332 -3.36 -20.08 7.02
N LEU A 333 -4.33 -19.28 6.56
CA LEU A 333 -5.32 -18.62 7.44
C LEU A 333 -6.12 -19.61 8.27
N GLU A 334 -6.63 -20.70 7.67
CA GLU A 334 -7.33 -21.76 8.40
C GLU A 334 -6.45 -22.35 9.50
N SER A 335 -5.20 -22.67 9.18
CA SER A 335 -4.22 -23.23 10.12
C SER A 335 -3.92 -22.27 11.25
N ALA A 336 -3.79 -20.98 10.95
CA ALA A 336 -3.49 -19.94 11.93
C ALA A 336 -4.66 -19.72 12.91
N LEU A 337 -5.90 -19.70 12.42
CA LEU A 337 -7.08 -19.61 13.27
C LEU A 337 -7.23 -20.86 14.17
N SER A 338 -6.92 -22.05 13.63
CA SER A 338 -6.94 -23.28 14.41
C SER A 338 -5.88 -23.29 15.53
N ALA A 339 -4.68 -22.82 15.26
CA ALA A 339 -3.62 -22.70 16.23
C ALA A 339 -3.98 -21.70 17.35
N ALA A 340 -4.52 -20.55 16.98
CA ALA A 340 -4.97 -19.53 17.93
C ALA A 340 -6.08 -20.05 18.87
N ASP A 341 -7.04 -20.85 18.38
CA ASP A 341 -8.06 -21.49 19.22
C ASP A 341 -7.46 -22.49 20.23
N LEU A 342 -6.26 -23.00 19.96
CA LEU A 342 -5.51 -23.88 20.86
C LEU A 342 -4.52 -23.15 21.75
N GLY A 343 -4.44 -21.81 21.68
CA GLY A 343 -3.55 -20.97 22.48
C GLY A 343 -2.16 -20.75 21.88
N ASP A 344 -1.97 -21.04 20.58
CA ASP A 344 -0.77 -20.74 19.83
C ASP A 344 -1.01 -19.54 18.89
N GLY A 345 -0.50 -18.36 19.26
CA GLY A 345 -0.64 -17.13 18.49
C GLY A 345 0.38 -16.96 17.34
N GLN A 346 1.43 -17.76 17.34
CA GLN A 346 2.56 -17.60 16.41
C GLN A 346 2.16 -17.63 14.94
N PRO A 347 1.27 -18.50 14.45
CA PRO A 347 0.88 -18.50 13.05
C PRO A 347 0.11 -17.23 12.61
N LEU A 348 -0.69 -16.61 13.49
CA LEU A 348 -1.32 -15.31 13.20
C LEU A 348 -0.29 -14.19 13.21
N LEU A 349 0.70 -14.23 14.11
CA LEU A 349 1.80 -13.27 14.11
C LEU A 349 2.66 -13.38 12.83
N ILE A 350 2.85 -14.58 12.28
CA ILE A 350 3.53 -14.75 10.99
C ILE A 350 2.75 -14.08 9.86
N LEU A 351 1.42 -14.21 9.81
CA LEU A 351 0.60 -13.50 8.82
C LEU A 351 0.67 -11.98 8.99
N PHE A 352 0.75 -11.49 10.22
CA PHE A 352 0.99 -10.09 10.54
C PHE A 352 2.36 -9.62 10.03
N ASP A 353 3.42 -10.40 10.27
CA ASP A 353 4.76 -10.11 9.80
C ASP A 353 4.85 -10.10 8.27
N GLU A 354 4.18 -11.05 7.60
CA GLU A 354 4.10 -11.11 6.14
C GLU A 354 3.40 -9.86 5.55
N TYR A 355 2.35 -9.37 6.23
CA TYR A 355 1.65 -8.15 5.80
C TYR A 355 2.54 -6.91 5.85
N PHE A 356 3.44 -6.82 6.82
CA PHE A 356 4.40 -5.74 6.99
C PHE A 356 5.78 -6.02 6.37
N SER A 357 5.91 -7.08 5.58
CA SER A 357 7.19 -7.48 4.96
C SER A 357 8.35 -7.52 5.95
N ARG A 358 8.11 -8.02 7.17
CA ARG A 358 9.13 -8.10 8.22
C ARG A 358 10.24 -9.06 7.79
N ASP A 359 11.47 -8.58 7.82
CA ASP A 359 12.64 -9.38 7.47
C ASP A 359 13.17 -10.23 8.64
N SER A 360 14.20 -11.04 8.37
CA SER A 360 14.82 -11.90 9.37
C SER A 360 15.59 -11.13 10.47
N SER A 361 15.85 -9.85 10.29
CA SER A 361 16.45 -8.98 11.32
C SER A 361 15.41 -8.39 12.28
N GLY A 362 14.13 -8.51 11.92
CA GLY A 362 13.01 -8.00 12.66
C GLY A 362 12.56 -6.59 12.26
N LEU A 363 13.13 -6.04 11.19
CA LEU A 363 12.72 -4.75 10.63
C LEU A 363 11.55 -4.98 9.66
N THR A 364 10.60 -4.05 9.67
CA THR A 364 9.56 -3.96 8.64
C THR A 364 10.09 -3.11 7.49
N ASP A 365 9.56 -3.33 6.26
CA ASP A 365 9.85 -2.41 5.18
C ASP A 365 9.12 -1.06 5.39
N ASP A 366 9.57 -0.01 4.71
CA ASP A 366 9.04 1.35 4.87
C ASP A 366 7.77 1.60 4.03
N SER A 367 7.18 0.56 3.44
CA SER A 367 6.04 0.72 2.53
C SER A 367 4.81 1.32 3.21
N LEU A 368 4.57 0.96 4.48
CA LEU A 368 3.48 1.53 5.28
C LEU A 368 3.79 2.93 5.80
N ASP A 369 5.04 3.21 6.12
CA ASP A 369 5.49 4.57 6.44
C ASP A 369 5.18 5.51 5.28
N ALA A 370 5.55 5.07 4.07
CA ALA A 370 5.25 5.78 2.83
C ALA A 370 3.72 5.85 2.56
N TYR A 371 2.98 4.76 2.86
CA TYR A 371 1.52 4.76 2.76
C TYR A 371 0.88 5.89 3.58
N PHE A 372 1.26 6.03 4.84
CA PHE A 372 0.73 7.09 5.71
C PHE A 372 1.20 8.47 5.27
N GLY A 373 2.50 8.63 4.99
CA GLY A 373 3.06 9.90 4.54
C GLY A 373 2.36 10.46 3.31
N ILE A 374 2.13 9.63 2.29
CA ILE A 374 1.49 10.02 1.04
C ILE A 374 -0.03 10.21 1.26
N SER A 375 -0.70 9.23 1.89
CA SER A 375 -2.15 9.27 2.08
C SER A 375 -2.61 10.46 2.92
N CYS A 376 -1.81 10.92 3.89
CA CYS A 376 -2.12 12.10 4.70
C CYS A 376 -2.03 13.40 3.91
N LEU A 377 -1.18 13.48 2.89
CA LEU A 377 -1.06 14.69 2.04
C LEU A 377 -2.13 14.78 0.96
N ASP A 378 -2.67 13.66 0.53
CA ASP A 378 -3.64 13.60 -0.57
C ASP A 378 -5.09 13.84 -0.14
N ARG A 379 -5.32 14.22 1.11
CA ARG A 379 -6.65 14.43 1.74
C ARG A 379 -7.13 15.85 1.68
#